data_13a38619fc6de37985f7d69b726233e9
#
_entry.id   13a38619fc6de37985f7d69b726233e9
#
_cell.length_a   1.000
_cell.length_b   1.000
_cell.length_c   1.000
_cell.angle_alpha   90.00
_cell.angle_beta   90.00
_cell.angle_gamma   90.00
#
_symmetry.space_group_name_H-M   'P 1'
#
loop_
_entity.id
_entity.type
_entity.pdbx_description
1 polymer ?
#
loop_
_entity_poly.entity_id
_entity_poly.type
_entity_poly.pdbx_seq_one_letter_code
_entity_poly.pdbx_strand_id
1 'polypeptide(L)'
;KTDNDVKKIIDMAKKIEGSARHISVHAAGVVISPTPLTDYVPLQYDTKGDNKIITQYDMNDVGEDGVGLLKFDFLGIRNLSILADAVKLTEKLEGVKIDIENVPIDDKKTFQMLARGATVGLFQLNGEGMTRSLMELKPTTIFDINVMVALYRPGPMNNIQEYIARKHG
;
A
#
# COMPACT_ATOMS: atom_id res chain seq x y z
N LYS A 1 -9.74 -41.45 -4.95
CA LYS A 1 -11.21 -41.36 -5.15
C LYS A 1 -11.55 -39.91 -5.40
N THR A 2 -12.07 -39.56 -6.55
CA THR A 2 -12.45 -38.18 -6.86
C THR A 2 -13.86 -37.96 -6.26
N ASP A 3 -13.98 -36.97 -5.39
CA ASP A 3 -15.28 -36.56 -4.86
C ASP A 3 -16.09 -35.91 -5.97
N ASN A 4 -17.25 -36.48 -6.30
CA ASN A 4 -18.09 -36.03 -7.40
C ASN A 4 -18.64 -34.62 -7.16
N ASP A 5 -18.85 -34.22 -5.91
CA ASP A 5 -19.35 -32.88 -5.59
C ASP A 5 -18.27 -31.82 -5.75
N VAL A 6 -17.02 -32.13 -5.34
CA VAL A 6 -15.86 -31.28 -5.61
C VAL A 6 -15.65 -31.13 -7.10
N LYS A 7 -15.76 -32.21 -7.88
CA LYS A 7 -15.65 -32.13 -9.35
C LYS A 7 -16.69 -31.21 -9.96
N LYS A 8 -17.97 -31.31 -9.55
CA LYS A 8 -19.04 -30.44 -10.03
C LYS A 8 -18.77 -28.97 -9.73
N ILE A 9 -18.27 -28.65 -8.51
CA ILE A 9 -17.94 -27.29 -8.11
C ILE A 9 -16.84 -26.74 -9.02
N ILE A 10 -15.77 -27.50 -9.24
CA ILE A 10 -14.66 -27.09 -10.10
C ILE A 10 -15.11 -26.92 -11.55
N ASP A 11 -15.89 -27.87 -12.08
CA ASP A 11 -16.39 -27.78 -13.46
C ASP A 11 -17.34 -26.58 -13.66
N MET A 12 -18.11 -26.21 -12.62
CA MET A 12 -18.95 -25.02 -12.64
C MET A 12 -18.11 -23.74 -12.53
N ALA A 13 -17.11 -23.70 -11.65
CA ALA A 13 -16.18 -22.58 -11.51
C ALA A 13 -15.46 -22.27 -12.83
N LYS A 14 -14.98 -23.30 -13.54
CA LYS A 14 -14.33 -23.14 -14.86
C LYS A 14 -15.24 -22.51 -15.91
N LYS A 15 -16.58 -22.69 -15.82
CA LYS A 15 -17.52 -22.10 -16.77
C LYS A 15 -17.73 -20.61 -16.58
N ILE A 16 -17.51 -20.10 -15.36
CA ILE A 16 -17.69 -18.68 -15.02
C ILE A 16 -16.36 -17.93 -14.89
N GLU A 17 -15.24 -18.67 -14.89
CA GLU A 17 -13.91 -18.09 -14.89
C GLU A 17 -13.71 -17.17 -16.09
N GLY A 18 -13.12 -15.99 -15.88
CA GLY A 18 -12.92 -14.97 -16.91
C GLY A 18 -14.14 -14.12 -17.24
N SER A 19 -15.32 -14.41 -16.65
CA SER A 19 -16.51 -13.59 -16.87
C SER A 19 -16.49 -12.35 -15.98
N ALA A 20 -16.83 -11.18 -16.55
CA ALA A 20 -16.98 -9.95 -15.78
C ALA A 20 -18.12 -10.09 -14.76
N ARG A 21 -17.84 -9.80 -13.49
CA ARG A 21 -18.82 -9.92 -12.39
C ARG A 21 -19.55 -8.62 -12.13
N HIS A 22 -18.83 -7.53 -12.04
CA HIS A 22 -19.39 -6.20 -11.74
C HIS A 22 -18.39 -5.11 -12.15
N ILE A 23 -18.92 -3.90 -12.28
CA ILE A 23 -18.10 -2.71 -12.50
C ILE A 23 -17.56 -2.20 -11.17
N SER A 24 -16.28 -1.91 -11.13
CA SER A 24 -15.64 -1.26 -9.98
C SER A 24 -14.77 -0.09 -10.46
N VAL A 25 -14.47 0.82 -9.54
CA VAL A 25 -13.66 2.00 -9.82
C VAL A 25 -12.35 1.90 -9.07
N HIS A 26 -11.24 2.12 -9.75
CA HIS A 26 -9.93 2.24 -9.10
C HIS A 26 -9.93 3.43 -8.15
N ALA A 27 -9.50 3.23 -6.91
CA ALA A 27 -9.60 4.24 -5.85
C ALA A 27 -8.74 5.50 -6.12
N ALA A 28 -7.65 5.35 -6.87
CA ALA A 28 -6.62 6.37 -7.05
C ALA A 28 -6.27 6.64 -8.53
N GLY A 29 -6.71 5.78 -9.45
CA GLY A 29 -6.34 5.84 -10.87
C GLY A 29 -7.01 6.98 -11.62
N VAL A 30 -6.22 7.79 -12.31
CA VAL A 30 -6.67 8.83 -13.22
C VAL A 30 -6.02 8.59 -14.59
N VAL A 31 -6.86 8.45 -15.61
CA VAL A 31 -6.40 8.26 -16.99
C VAL A 31 -6.22 9.62 -17.67
N ILE A 32 -5.10 9.79 -18.34
CA ILE A 32 -4.74 11.03 -19.05
C ILE A 32 -4.56 10.70 -20.53
N SER A 33 -5.14 11.54 -21.39
CA SER A 33 -5.03 11.45 -22.84
C SER A 33 -4.69 12.81 -23.45
N PRO A 34 -4.03 12.83 -24.62
CA PRO A 34 -3.68 14.08 -25.33
C PRO A 34 -4.89 14.77 -25.97
N THR A 35 -5.95 14.00 -26.30
CA THR A 35 -7.24 14.47 -26.84
C THR A 35 -8.37 13.91 -25.99
N PRO A 36 -9.65 14.23 -26.24
CA PRO A 36 -10.75 13.68 -25.43
C PRO A 36 -10.70 12.16 -25.31
N LEU A 37 -10.89 11.65 -24.09
CA LEU A 37 -10.83 10.20 -23.78
C LEU A 37 -11.76 9.37 -24.68
N THR A 38 -12.85 9.94 -25.17
CA THR A 38 -13.79 9.29 -26.08
C THR A 38 -13.18 8.92 -27.44
N ASP A 39 -12.04 9.50 -27.80
CA ASP A 39 -11.30 9.13 -29.02
C ASP A 39 -10.57 7.78 -28.88
N TYR A 40 -10.40 7.31 -27.63
CA TYR A 40 -9.61 6.12 -27.30
C TYR A 40 -10.44 5.01 -26.67
N VAL A 41 -11.33 5.37 -25.73
CA VAL A 41 -12.06 4.40 -24.90
C VAL A 41 -13.52 4.85 -24.71
N PRO A 42 -14.47 3.91 -24.64
CA PRO A 42 -15.82 4.22 -24.23
C PRO A 42 -15.86 4.62 -22.75
N LEU A 43 -16.71 5.59 -22.43
CA LEU A 43 -16.90 6.12 -21.09
C LEU A 43 -18.26 5.77 -20.54
N GLN A 44 -18.40 5.77 -19.22
CA GLN A 44 -19.66 5.62 -18.51
C GLN A 44 -19.62 6.36 -17.17
N TYR A 45 -20.77 6.49 -16.54
CA TYR A 45 -20.84 6.92 -15.14
C TYR A 45 -20.55 5.75 -14.21
N ASP A 46 -19.97 6.04 -13.07
CA ASP A 46 -19.76 5.04 -12.02
C ASP A 46 -21.11 4.52 -11.47
N THR A 47 -21.07 3.33 -10.89
CA THR A 47 -22.26 2.67 -10.34
C THR A 47 -22.61 3.09 -8.92
N LYS A 48 -21.77 3.95 -8.28
CA LYS A 48 -21.95 4.40 -6.89
C LYS A 48 -22.77 5.67 -6.74
N GLY A 49 -23.18 6.27 -7.86
CA GLY A 49 -24.03 7.47 -7.86
C GLY A 49 -23.29 8.79 -7.67
N ASP A 50 -21.96 8.78 -7.66
CA ASP A 50 -21.13 9.99 -7.53
C ASP A 50 -21.03 10.78 -8.85
N ASN A 51 -21.69 10.32 -9.92
CA ASN A 51 -21.64 10.89 -11.27
C ASN A 51 -20.21 11.04 -11.83
N LYS A 52 -19.27 10.25 -11.34
CA LYS A 52 -17.91 10.23 -11.88
C LYS A 52 -17.88 9.52 -13.22
N ILE A 53 -17.16 10.10 -14.16
CA ILE A 53 -16.92 9.48 -15.46
C ILE A 53 -15.75 8.52 -15.33
N ILE A 54 -15.95 7.28 -15.78
CA ILE A 54 -14.94 6.22 -15.77
C ILE A 54 -14.84 5.58 -17.16
N THR A 55 -13.69 4.96 -17.44
CA THR A 55 -13.51 4.13 -18.64
C THR A 55 -14.30 2.82 -18.50
N GLN A 56 -14.83 2.32 -19.60
CA GLN A 56 -15.51 1.00 -19.60
C GLN A 56 -14.52 -0.15 -19.69
N TYR A 57 -13.32 0.08 -20.23
CA TYR A 57 -12.29 -0.94 -20.32
C TYR A 57 -11.67 -1.21 -18.95
N ASP A 58 -11.17 -2.44 -18.77
CA ASP A 58 -10.40 -2.83 -17.61
C ASP A 58 -9.16 -1.93 -17.42
N MET A 59 -8.74 -1.75 -16.18
CA MET A 59 -7.62 -0.87 -15.87
C MET A 59 -6.29 -1.30 -16.51
N ASN A 60 -6.12 -2.59 -16.83
CA ASN A 60 -4.93 -3.08 -17.51
C ASN A 60 -5.03 -2.82 -19.01
N ASP A 61 -6.23 -2.97 -19.60
CA ASP A 61 -6.46 -2.74 -21.02
C ASP A 61 -6.38 -1.25 -21.41
N VAL A 62 -6.57 -0.34 -20.46
CA VAL A 62 -6.45 1.11 -20.69
C VAL A 62 -4.97 1.53 -20.74
N GLY A 63 -4.10 0.86 -20.00
CA GLY A 63 -2.69 1.16 -19.84
C GLY A 63 -1.79 0.68 -20.98
N GLU A 64 -0.51 0.50 -20.66
CA GLU A 64 0.57 0.19 -21.59
C GLU A 64 0.32 -1.11 -22.40
N ASP A 65 -0.27 -2.11 -21.76
CA ASP A 65 -0.54 -3.42 -22.37
C ASP A 65 -1.76 -3.42 -23.31
N GLY A 66 -2.51 -2.32 -23.40
CA GLY A 66 -3.74 -2.22 -24.18
C GLY A 66 -3.80 -0.96 -25.05
N VAL A 67 -4.67 -0.01 -24.70
CA VAL A 67 -4.86 1.24 -25.46
C VAL A 67 -3.65 2.16 -25.41
N GLY A 68 -2.77 2.01 -24.42
CA GLY A 68 -1.55 2.80 -24.27
C GLY A 68 -1.74 4.17 -23.64
N LEU A 69 -2.82 4.39 -22.90
CA LEU A 69 -3.04 5.65 -22.20
C LEU A 69 -2.25 5.69 -20.88
N LEU A 70 -1.83 6.89 -20.51
CA LEU A 70 -1.14 7.11 -19.25
C LEU A 70 -2.13 7.04 -18.08
N LYS A 71 -1.86 6.18 -17.11
CA LYS A 71 -2.64 6.05 -15.88
C LYS A 71 -1.79 6.51 -14.69
N PHE A 72 -2.23 7.57 -14.02
CA PHE A 72 -1.65 8.03 -12.76
C PHE A 72 -2.44 7.52 -11.57
N ASP A 73 -1.74 7.04 -10.55
CA ASP A 73 -2.33 6.61 -9.29
C ASP A 73 -2.04 7.67 -8.20
N PHE A 74 -3.07 8.45 -7.86
CA PHE A 74 -3.00 9.46 -6.80
C PHE A 74 -3.54 8.88 -5.49
N LEU A 75 -2.71 8.14 -4.78
CA LEU A 75 -3.10 7.55 -3.51
C LEU A 75 -2.67 8.43 -2.35
N GLY A 76 -3.64 9.04 -1.67
CA GLY A 76 -3.39 9.85 -0.47
C GLY A 76 -3.03 8.97 0.73
N ILE A 77 -2.16 9.48 1.60
CA ILE A 77 -1.80 8.85 2.87
C ILE A 77 -2.35 9.68 4.01
N ARG A 78 -3.38 9.17 4.70
CA ARG A 78 -4.04 9.88 5.82
C ARG A 78 -3.08 10.20 6.97
N ASN A 79 -2.07 9.37 7.20
CA ASN A 79 -1.09 9.58 8.27
C ASN A 79 -0.24 10.85 8.07
N LEU A 80 -0.02 11.30 6.84
CA LEU A 80 0.66 12.57 6.59
C LEU A 80 -0.16 13.76 7.12
N SER A 81 -1.49 13.73 6.95
CA SER A 81 -2.38 14.75 7.52
C SER A 81 -2.38 14.72 9.04
N ILE A 82 -2.42 13.52 9.65
CA ILE A 82 -2.34 13.34 11.10
C ILE A 82 -1.03 13.92 11.65
N LEU A 83 0.07 13.65 10.97
CA LEU A 83 1.39 14.16 11.34
C LEU A 83 1.47 15.69 11.24
N ALA A 84 0.93 16.27 10.15
CA ALA A 84 0.85 17.72 9.99
C ALA A 84 0.01 18.38 11.09
N ASP A 85 -1.11 17.77 11.48
CA ASP A 85 -1.95 18.29 12.56
C ASP A 85 -1.25 18.14 13.92
N ALA A 86 -0.53 17.05 14.16
CA ALA A 86 0.26 16.88 15.38
C ALA A 86 1.35 17.97 15.52
N VAL A 87 2.06 18.31 14.44
CA VAL A 87 3.04 19.40 14.42
C VAL A 87 2.39 20.73 14.77
N LYS A 88 1.25 21.07 14.15
CA LYS A 88 0.52 22.31 14.45
C LYS A 88 0.03 22.38 15.90
N LEU A 89 -0.46 21.25 16.43
CA LEU A 89 -0.90 21.17 17.82
C LEU A 89 0.27 21.35 18.80
N THR A 90 1.42 20.73 18.53
CA THR A 90 2.62 20.88 19.35
C THR A 90 3.10 22.33 19.37
N GLU A 91 3.14 22.98 18.21
CA GLU A 91 3.50 24.41 18.14
C GLU A 91 2.52 25.29 18.94
N LYS A 92 1.22 25.01 18.82
CA LYS A 92 0.17 25.78 19.52
C LYS A 92 0.16 25.59 21.03
N LEU A 93 0.40 24.36 21.51
CA LEU A 93 0.25 24.00 22.92
C LEU A 93 1.55 24.16 23.70
N GLU A 94 2.67 23.79 23.09
CA GLU A 94 3.99 23.74 23.74
C GLU A 94 4.92 24.86 23.27
N GLY A 95 4.55 25.63 22.25
CA GLY A 95 5.40 26.65 21.65
C GLY A 95 6.62 26.10 20.92
N VAL A 96 6.66 24.79 20.67
CA VAL A 96 7.77 24.10 20.00
C VAL A 96 7.49 23.93 18.52
N LYS A 97 8.32 24.53 17.69
CA LYS A 97 8.25 24.34 16.23
C LYS A 97 9.06 23.09 15.83
N ILE A 98 8.36 22.13 15.26
CA ILE A 98 8.97 20.89 14.76
C ILE A 98 9.16 21.00 13.24
N ASP A 99 10.40 20.84 12.79
CA ASP A 99 10.74 20.71 11.38
C ASP A 99 10.80 19.21 11.01
N ILE A 100 9.74 18.71 10.38
CA ILE A 100 9.61 17.30 10.00
C ILE A 100 10.63 16.87 8.96
N GLU A 101 11.04 17.78 8.06
CA GLU A 101 11.97 17.47 6.98
C GLU A 101 13.40 17.28 7.48
N ASN A 102 13.72 17.84 8.65
CA ASN A 102 15.03 17.79 9.26
C ASN A 102 15.08 17.01 10.58
N VAL A 103 14.21 16.01 10.75
CA VAL A 103 14.24 15.11 11.93
C VAL A 103 15.52 14.26 11.89
N PRO A 104 16.25 14.11 13.03
CA PRO A 104 17.41 13.22 13.08
C PRO A 104 17.02 11.78 12.72
N ILE A 105 17.71 11.21 11.74
CA ILE A 105 17.47 9.83 11.27
C ILE A 105 18.32 8.78 11.98
N ASP A 106 19.15 9.22 12.95
CA ASP A 106 20.12 8.41 13.70
C ASP A 106 19.86 8.40 15.21
N ASP A 107 18.66 8.80 15.66
CA ASP A 107 18.30 8.82 17.07
C ASP A 107 18.30 7.41 17.68
N LYS A 108 19.30 7.15 18.52
CA LYS A 108 19.49 5.86 19.20
C LYS A 108 18.32 5.49 20.11
N LYS A 109 17.64 6.46 20.72
CA LYS A 109 16.49 6.18 21.61
C LYS A 109 15.32 5.62 20.82
N THR A 110 15.07 6.13 19.62
CA THR A 110 14.05 5.63 18.69
C THR A 110 14.35 4.18 18.30
N PHE A 111 15.57 3.85 17.91
CA PHE A 111 15.92 2.46 17.56
C PHE A 111 15.83 1.52 18.77
N GLN A 112 16.22 1.95 19.95
CA GLN A 112 16.04 1.16 21.19
C GLN A 112 14.55 0.95 21.51
N MET A 113 13.70 1.93 21.27
CA MET A 113 12.25 1.82 21.41
C MET A 113 11.70 0.75 20.46
N LEU A 114 12.08 0.78 19.20
CA LEU A 114 11.69 -0.22 18.20
C LEU A 114 12.17 -1.63 18.55
N ALA A 115 13.44 -1.74 18.99
CA ALA A 115 14.05 -3.01 19.41
C ALA A 115 13.35 -3.65 20.62
N ARG A 116 12.68 -2.86 21.48
CA ARG A 116 11.86 -3.36 22.60
C ARG A 116 10.43 -3.70 22.19
N GLY A 117 10.03 -3.46 20.94
CA GLY A 117 8.68 -3.70 20.47
C GLY A 117 7.66 -2.63 20.92
N ALA A 118 8.12 -1.45 21.34
CA ALA A 118 7.24 -0.34 21.69
C ALA A 118 6.74 0.38 20.43
N THR A 119 5.92 -0.30 19.62
CA THR A 119 5.50 0.13 18.28
C THR A 119 4.05 0.60 18.21
N VAL A 120 3.35 0.67 19.33
CA VAL A 120 1.94 1.09 19.39
C VAL A 120 1.79 2.49 18.79
N GLY A 121 0.85 2.63 17.85
CA GLY A 121 0.57 3.90 17.17
C GLY A 121 1.56 4.28 16.06
N LEU A 122 2.62 3.52 15.83
CA LEU A 122 3.57 3.79 14.75
C LEU A 122 3.01 3.29 13.41
N PHE A 123 2.94 4.18 12.44
CA PHE A 123 2.46 3.84 11.10
C PHE A 123 3.27 2.70 10.48
N GLN A 124 2.58 1.70 9.94
CA GLN A 124 3.15 0.48 9.33
C GLN A 124 4.01 -0.40 10.24
N LEU A 125 4.43 0.05 11.42
CA LEU A 125 5.29 -0.70 12.32
C LEU A 125 4.54 -1.34 13.50
N ASN A 126 3.25 -1.00 13.70
CA ASN A 126 2.46 -1.40 14.86
C ASN A 126 1.75 -2.76 14.74
N GLY A 127 1.90 -3.46 13.62
CA GLY A 127 1.36 -4.82 13.47
C GLY A 127 2.15 -5.84 14.30
N GLU A 128 1.46 -6.83 14.90
CA GLU A 128 2.09 -7.84 15.78
C GLU A 128 3.30 -8.53 15.14
N GLY A 129 3.16 -8.98 13.88
CA GLY A 129 4.25 -9.65 13.17
C GLY A 129 5.42 -8.71 12.85
N MET A 130 5.16 -7.46 12.46
CA MET A 130 6.20 -6.45 12.25
C MET A 130 6.91 -6.13 13.55
N THR A 131 6.19 -5.94 14.65
CA THR A 131 6.75 -5.70 15.98
C THR A 131 7.70 -6.83 16.40
N ARG A 132 7.29 -8.10 16.22
CA ARG A 132 8.13 -9.26 16.50
C ARG A 132 9.42 -9.23 15.68
N SER A 133 9.31 -9.00 14.38
CA SER A 133 10.47 -8.92 13.49
C SER A 133 11.42 -7.77 13.86
N LEU A 134 10.89 -6.62 14.29
CA LEU A 134 11.71 -5.51 14.77
C LEU A 134 12.46 -5.84 16.08
N MET A 135 11.82 -6.59 16.99
CA MET A 135 12.48 -7.06 18.23
C MET A 135 13.63 -8.04 17.93
N GLU A 136 13.46 -8.91 16.94
CA GLU A 136 14.51 -9.83 16.48
C GLU A 136 15.64 -9.08 15.74
N LEU A 137 15.27 -8.16 14.85
CA LEU A 137 16.22 -7.37 14.06
C LEU A 137 17.06 -6.43 14.90
N LYS A 138 16.49 -5.86 15.98
CA LYS A 138 17.14 -4.82 16.81
C LYS A 138 17.71 -3.70 15.93
N PRO A 139 16.86 -2.91 15.27
CA PRO A 139 17.30 -1.92 14.30
C PRO A 139 18.24 -0.90 14.93
N THR A 140 19.23 -0.46 14.19
CA THR A 140 20.24 0.52 14.61
C THR A 140 20.36 1.70 13.65
N THR A 141 19.75 1.58 12.48
CA THR A 141 19.80 2.59 11.42
C THR A 141 18.44 2.73 10.75
N ILE A 142 18.19 3.86 10.09
CA ILE A 142 16.99 4.06 9.28
C ILE A 142 16.90 3.05 8.12
N PHE A 143 18.03 2.57 7.61
CA PHE A 143 18.06 1.57 6.55
C PHE A 143 17.45 0.24 7.00
N ASP A 144 17.61 -0.15 8.26
CA ASP A 144 16.95 -1.33 8.80
C ASP A 144 15.41 -1.19 8.72
N ILE A 145 14.90 -0.01 9.02
CA ILE A 145 13.46 0.26 8.95
C ILE A 145 12.99 0.24 7.49
N ASN A 146 13.74 0.85 6.58
CA ASN A 146 13.44 0.85 5.15
C ASN A 146 13.36 -0.59 4.60
N VAL A 147 14.32 -1.44 4.97
CA VAL A 147 14.33 -2.85 4.56
C VAL A 147 13.12 -3.58 5.14
N MET A 148 12.79 -3.37 6.42
CA MET A 148 11.63 -4.00 7.04
C MET A 148 10.32 -3.62 6.35
N VAL A 149 10.11 -2.33 6.06
CA VAL A 149 8.92 -1.85 5.35
C VAL A 149 8.87 -2.42 3.93
N ALA A 150 10.01 -2.53 3.24
CA ALA A 150 10.09 -3.08 1.90
C ALA A 150 9.83 -4.60 1.86
N LEU A 151 10.29 -5.36 2.86
CA LEU A 151 10.16 -6.81 2.91
C LEU A 151 8.83 -7.28 3.51
N TYR A 152 8.20 -6.49 4.40
CA TYR A 152 7.00 -6.92 5.12
C TYR A 152 5.74 -6.85 4.25
N ARG A 153 5.69 -7.69 3.22
CA ARG A 153 4.57 -7.84 2.28
C ARG A 153 4.57 -9.25 1.68
N PRO A 154 3.43 -9.75 1.16
CA PRO A 154 3.38 -11.07 0.52
C PRO A 154 4.45 -11.24 -0.56
N GLY A 155 5.17 -12.36 -0.51
CA GLY A 155 6.31 -12.66 -1.35
C GLY A 155 7.65 -12.34 -0.67
N PRO A 156 8.11 -11.09 -0.60
CA PRO A 156 9.40 -10.74 -0.01
C PRO A 156 9.56 -11.05 1.48
N MET A 157 8.46 -11.22 2.22
CA MET A 157 8.45 -11.49 3.67
C MET A 157 9.30 -12.70 4.06
N ASN A 158 9.43 -13.68 3.19
CA ASN A 158 10.27 -14.87 3.43
C ASN A 158 11.76 -14.54 3.60
N ASN A 159 12.21 -13.38 3.12
CA ASN A 159 13.61 -12.95 3.20
C ASN A 159 13.93 -12.20 4.51
N ILE A 160 12.94 -11.92 5.36
CA ILE A 160 13.15 -11.17 6.62
C ILE A 160 14.12 -11.90 7.53
N GLN A 161 13.95 -13.20 7.72
CA GLN A 161 14.82 -14.00 8.60
C GLN A 161 16.27 -14.04 8.08
N GLU A 162 16.45 -14.11 6.78
CA GLU A 162 17.79 -14.03 6.17
C GLU A 162 18.44 -12.66 6.39
N TYR A 163 17.67 -11.58 6.26
CA TYR A 163 18.16 -10.23 6.54
C TYR A 163 18.59 -10.07 8.01
N ILE A 164 17.78 -10.57 8.95
CA ILE A 164 18.08 -10.56 10.38
C ILE A 164 19.36 -11.34 10.67
N ALA A 165 19.49 -12.56 10.12
CA ALA A 165 20.67 -13.38 10.28
C ALA A 165 21.94 -12.68 9.77
N ARG A 166 21.90 -12.09 8.57
CA ARG A 166 23.03 -11.36 7.99
C ARG A 166 23.42 -10.12 8.77
N LYS A 167 22.47 -9.46 9.42
CA LYS A 167 22.75 -8.29 10.28
C LYS A 167 23.49 -8.67 11.54
N HIS A 168 23.23 -9.84 12.10
CA HIS A 168 23.80 -10.27 13.38
C HIS A 168 25.03 -11.19 13.24
N GLY A 169 25.40 -11.62 12.04
CA GLY A 169 26.55 -12.46 11.74
C GLY A 169 26.14 -13.90 11.61
#